data_74603e11183523054c0b31798c672572
#
_entry.id   74603e11183523054c0b31798c672572
#
_cell.length_a   1.000
_cell.length_b   1.000
_cell.length_c   1.000
_cell.angle_alpha   90.00
_cell.angle_beta   90.00
_cell.angle_gamma   90.00
#
_symmetry.space_group_name_H-M   'P 1'
#
loop_
_entity.id
_entity.type
_entity.pdbx_description
1 polymer ?
#
loop_
_entity_poly.entity_id
_entity_poly.type
_entity_poly.pdbx_seq_one_letter_code
_entity_poly.pdbx_strand_id
1 'polypeptide(L)'
;ISFSILLMHAAFALAEGGVLMYMAKQSHQEGAGAAELRLAIDNMQRSDGKLDLTVALNRQSNIVKPFAELIDQVKSLIELASNLTDDVVNGCNKMESAANNMFEISRNTDQELAMVSASSEEIAQTMQLSTEQTTLASDKASAAQTSSQSSRDSISNSSRTIESLRHTLNAAADTNSALNEQCSHISDAMRSITAVAEQTNLLALNAAIESARAGEHGRGFAVVADEVRTLAIRSKESADQITSITEQLVAQTASSVDQMQTCIQLVDEAVVSSDSATSAMTEIMQQIREASESMTEIATSAVEQETASASIAQSTARLSEFTSEELATAESLAEEVEVLSQVSKRMRSAIERFKL
;
A
#
# COMPACT_ATOMS: atom_id res chain seq x y z
N ILE A 1 -17.96 -76.35 -116.49
CA ILE A 1 -17.65 -75.73 -115.23
C ILE A 1 -18.46 -76.46 -114.14
N SER A 2 -17.69 -77.06 -113.22
CA SER A 2 -18.31 -77.79 -112.13
C SER A 2 -19.17 -76.87 -111.22
N PHE A 3 -20.41 -77.31 -110.91
CA PHE A 3 -21.34 -76.55 -110.03
C PHE A 3 -20.71 -76.15 -108.68
N SER A 4 -19.78 -76.93 -108.17
CA SER A 4 -18.98 -76.70 -106.99
C SER A 4 -18.09 -75.40 -107.08
N ILE A 5 -17.51 -75.12 -108.22
CA ILE A 5 -16.72 -73.87 -108.47
C ILE A 5 -17.60 -72.66 -108.50
N LEU A 6 -18.77 -72.79 -109.11
CA LEU A 6 -19.74 -71.67 -109.14
C LEU A 6 -20.26 -71.30 -107.69
N LEU A 7 -20.53 -72.32 -106.87
CA LEU A 7 -20.95 -72.18 -105.49
C LEU A 7 -19.85 -71.52 -104.59
N MET A 8 -18.61 -71.93 -104.82
CA MET A 8 -17.48 -71.39 -104.12
C MET A 8 -17.23 -69.89 -104.47
N HIS A 9 -17.36 -69.49 -105.74
CA HIS A 9 -17.26 -68.12 -106.18
C HIS A 9 -18.41 -67.27 -105.62
N ALA A 10 -19.62 -67.81 -105.60
CA ALA A 10 -20.79 -67.14 -105.03
C ALA A 10 -20.61 -66.93 -103.53
N ALA A 11 -20.12 -67.92 -102.78
CA ALA A 11 -19.84 -67.80 -101.35
C ALA A 11 -18.78 -66.80 -101.05
N PHE A 12 -17.69 -66.73 -101.90
CA PHE A 12 -16.62 -65.76 -101.75
C PHE A 12 -17.12 -64.37 -102.07
N ALA A 13 -17.91 -64.15 -103.13
CA ALA A 13 -18.51 -62.85 -103.45
C ALA A 13 -19.45 -62.34 -102.40
N LEU A 14 -20.23 -63.27 -101.72
CA LEU A 14 -21.06 -62.89 -100.57
C LEU A 14 -20.25 -62.53 -99.32
N ALA A 15 -19.13 -63.20 -99.08
CA ALA A 15 -18.25 -62.92 -97.99
C ALA A 15 -17.57 -61.58 -98.16
N GLU A 16 -17.02 -61.33 -99.41
CA GLU A 16 -16.37 -60.06 -99.83
C GLU A 16 -17.38 -58.89 -99.73
N GLY A 17 -18.59 -59.08 -100.28
CA GLY A 17 -19.71 -58.08 -100.16
C GLY A 17 -20.07 -57.82 -98.75
N GLY A 18 -20.12 -58.83 -97.84
CA GLY A 18 -20.33 -58.64 -96.39
C GLY A 18 -19.24 -57.86 -95.74
N VAL A 19 -17.98 -58.12 -96.05
CA VAL A 19 -16.84 -57.35 -95.52
C VAL A 19 -16.86 -55.92 -95.97
N LEU A 20 -17.10 -55.73 -97.32
CA LEU A 20 -17.17 -54.32 -97.89
C LEU A 20 -18.36 -53.54 -97.27
N MET A 21 -19.50 -54.21 -97.11
CA MET A 21 -20.67 -53.56 -96.46
C MET A 21 -20.41 -53.25 -94.99
N TYR A 22 -19.71 -54.12 -94.25
CA TYR A 22 -19.28 -53.83 -92.88
C TYR A 22 -18.26 -52.68 -92.87
N MET A 23 -17.26 -52.65 -93.69
CA MET A 23 -16.29 -51.51 -93.78
C MET A 23 -16.94 -50.24 -94.21
N ALA A 24 -17.86 -50.26 -95.18
CA ALA A 24 -18.62 -49.08 -95.60
C ALA A 24 -19.51 -48.55 -94.44
N LYS A 25 -20.15 -49.41 -93.67
CA LYS A 25 -20.97 -49.05 -92.50
C LYS A 25 -20.08 -48.43 -91.37
N GLN A 26 -18.94 -49.04 -91.11
CA GLN A 26 -17.96 -48.56 -90.15
C GLN A 26 -17.37 -47.20 -90.53
N SER A 27 -16.94 -47.09 -91.85
CA SER A 27 -16.43 -45.81 -92.37
C SER A 27 -17.44 -44.69 -92.35
N HIS A 28 -18.74 -45.05 -92.64
CA HIS A 28 -19.86 -44.08 -92.53
C HIS A 28 -20.07 -43.65 -91.09
N GLN A 29 -20.04 -44.56 -90.14
CA GLN A 29 -20.20 -44.29 -88.69
C GLN A 29 -19.04 -43.44 -88.19
N GLU A 30 -17.80 -43.73 -88.60
CA GLU A 30 -16.61 -42.97 -88.26
C GLU A 30 -16.65 -41.56 -88.87
N GLY A 31 -17.04 -41.40 -90.11
CA GLY A 31 -17.27 -40.12 -90.76
C GLY A 31 -18.33 -39.26 -90.14
N ALA A 32 -19.48 -39.89 -89.75
CA ALA A 32 -20.56 -39.21 -89.08
C ALA A 32 -20.13 -38.76 -87.65
N GLY A 33 -19.40 -39.63 -86.89
CA GLY A 33 -18.88 -39.27 -85.59
C GLY A 33 -17.84 -38.14 -85.62
N ALA A 34 -16.98 -38.13 -86.67
CA ALA A 34 -15.99 -37.05 -86.89
C ALA A 34 -16.65 -35.73 -87.22
N ALA A 35 -17.71 -35.75 -88.06
CA ALA A 35 -18.47 -34.55 -88.41
C ALA A 35 -19.24 -34.01 -87.19
N GLU A 36 -19.84 -34.88 -86.35
CA GLU A 36 -20.48 -34.49 -85.11
C GLU A 36 -19.52 -33.89 -84.08
N LEU A 37 -18.32 -34.49 -83.94
CA LEU A 37 -17.25 -33.93 -83.09
C LEU A 37 -16.83 -32.55 -83.52
N ARG A 38 -16.65 -32.33 -84.84
CA ARG A 38 -16.31 -31.01 -85.41
C ARG A 38 -17.37 -29.98 -85.15
N LEU A 39 -18.64 -30.31 -85.34
CA LEU A 39 -19.79 -29.44 -85.04
C LEU A 39 -19.88 -29.11 -83.55
N ALA A 40 -19.60 -30.10 -82.69
CA ALA A 40 -19.56 -29.88 -81.25
C ALA A 40 -18.46 -28.92 -80.85
N ILE A 41 -17.26 -29.07 -81.39
CA ILE A 41 -16.11 -28.16 -81.14
C ILE A 41 -16.45 -26.72 -81.63
N ASP A 42 -17.02 -26.60 -82.83
CA ASP A 42 -17.47 -25.29 -83.34
C ASP A 42 -18.53 -24.62 -82.47
N ASN A 43 -19.49 -25.40 -81.94
CA ASN A 43 -20.53 -24.92 -81.02
C ASN A 43 -19.98 -24.60 -79.62
N MET A 44 -18.88 -25.26 -79.18
CA MET A 44 -18.20 -24.92 -77.95
C MET A 44 -17.46 -23.59 -78.03
N GLN A 45 -16.97 -23.19 -79.22
CA GLN A 45 -16.34 -21.89 -79.42
C GLN A 45 -17.42 -20.83 -79.63
N ARG A 46 -17.66 -20.01 -78.64
CA ARG A 46 -18.60 -18.90 -78.72
C ARG A 46 -17.94 -17.65 -79.36
N SER A 47 -18.78 -16.84 -80.00
CA SER A 47 -18.37 -15.57 -80.58
C SER A 47 -17.89 -14.55 -79.56
N ASP A 48 -18.20 -14.73 -78.29
CA ASP A 48 -17.73 -13.90 -77.17
C ASP A 48 -16.37 -14.32 -76.55
N GLY A 49 -15.72 -15.31 -77.14
CA GLY A 49 -14.45 -15.81 -76.69
C GLY A 49 -14.52 -16.75 -75.46
N LYS A 50 -15.71 -17.12 -75.04
CA LYS A 50 -15.96 -18.08 -73.98
C LYS A 50 -16.09 -19.49 -74.57
N LEU A 51 -15.71 -20.53 -73.78
CA LEU A 51 -15.83 -21.91 -74.13
C LEU A 51 -17.10 -22.49 -73.49
N ASP A 52 -18.09 -22.86 -74.30
CA ASP A 52 -19.35 -23.44 -73.80
C ASP A 52 -19.19 -24.96 -73.64
N LEU A 53 -19.01 -25.41 -72.42
CA LEU A 53 -18.89 -26.85 -72.10
C LEU A 53 -20.29 -27.51 -71.88
N THR A 54 -21.40 -26.77 -72.03
CA THR A 54 -22.76 -27.34 -71.87
C THR A 54 -23.29 -27.97 -73.16
N VAL A 55 -22.50 -27.95 -74.27
CA VAL A 55 -22.90 -28.51 -75.54
C VAL A 55 -23.22 -30.00 -75.42
N ALA A 56 -24.43 -30.38 -75.91
CA ALA A 56 -24.86 -31.77 -75.86
C ALA A 56 -24.00 -32.64 -76.84
N LEU A 57 -23.36 -33.69 -76.32
CA LEU A 57 -22.57 -34.63 -77.05
C LEU A 57 -23.25 -35.98 -77.16
N ASN A 58 -23.26 -36.61 -78.35
CA ASN A 58 -23.84 -37.95 -78.53
C ASN A 58 -22.89 -39.03 -77.99
N ARG A 59 -23.19 -39.54 -76.81
CA ARG A 59 -22.37 -40.53 -76.09
C ARG A 59 -22.45 -41.97 -76.65
N GLN A 60 -23.28 -42.18 -77.69
CA GLN A 60 -23.37 -43.49 -78.37
C GLN A 60 -22.34 -43.68 -79.46
N SER A 61 -21.72 -42.58 -79.96
CA SER A 61 -20.63 -42.63 -80.95
C SER A 61 -19.32 -43.06 -80.27
N ASN A 62 -18.65 -44.09 -80.81
CA ASN A 62 -17.34 -44.54 -80.30
C ASN A 62 -16.25 -43.45 -80.42
N ILE A 63 -16.41 -42.44 -81.28
CA ILE A 63 -15.46 -41.33 -81.50
C ILE A 63 -15.81 -40.15 -80.54
N VAL A 64 -17.08 -39.87 -80.32
CA VAL A 64 -17.55 -38.75 -79.48
C VAL A 64 -17.52 -39.06 -78.01
N LYS A 65 -17.71 -40.34 -77.60
CA LYS A 65 -17.75 -40.77 -76.21
C LYS A 65 -16.47 -40.41 -75.43
N PRO A 66 -15.21 -40.70 -75.88
CA PRO A 66 -14.01 -40.34 -75.16
C PRO A 66 -13.87 -38.83 -75.04
N PHE A 67 -14.31 -38.04 -76.00
CA PHE A 67 -14.30 -36.60 -75.97
C PHE A 67 -15.32 -36.05 -74.93
N ALA A 68 -16.53 -36.66 -74.90
CA ALA A 68 -17.53 -36.28 -73.88
C ALA A 68 -17.02 -36.57 -72.45
N GLU A 69 -16.33 -37.70 -72.23
CA GLU A 69 -15.75 -38.04 -70.94
C GLU A 69 -14.64 -37.02 -70.58
N LEU A 70 -13.80 -36.58 -71.55
CA LEU A 70 -12.79 -35.53 -71.30
C LEU A 70 -13.46 -34.19 -70.93
N ILE A 71 -14.52 -33.79 -71.62
CA ILE A 71 -15.28 -32.57 -71.30
C ILE A 71 -15.90 -32.66 -69.88
N ASP A 72 -16.44 -33.79 -69.49
CA ASP A 72 -16.97 -33.98 -68.11
C ASP A 72 -15.83 -33.87 -67.07
N GLN A 73 -14.61 -34.39 -67.34
CA GLN A 73 -13.48 -34.23 -66.45
C GLN A 73 -13.05 -32.73 -66.39
N VAL A 74 -13.01 -32.01 -67.54
CA VAL A 74 -12.69 -30.61 -67.59
C VAL A 74 -13.72 -29.75 -66.79
N LYS A 75 -15.03 -30.08 -66.93
CA LYS A 75 -16.09 -29.42 -66.13
C LYS A 75 -15.82 -29.61 -64.65
N SER A 76 -15.59 -30.85 -64.21
CA SER A 76 -15.34 -31.17 -62.80
C SER A 76 -14.09 -30.43 -62.27
N LEU A 77 -13.05 -30.31 -63.08
CA LEU A 77 -11.83 -29.56 -62.73
C LEU A 77 -12.10 -28.05 -62.59
N ILE A 78 -12.95 -27.45 -63.49
CA ILE A 78 -13.30 -26.07 -63.44
C ILE A 78 -14.22 -25.77 -62.24
N GLU A 79 -15.21 -26.67 -61.95
CA GLU A 79 -16.02 -26.55 -60.76
C GLU A 79 -15.19 -26.62 -59.50
N LEU A 80 -14.24 -27.56 -59.43
CA LEU A 80 -13.28 -27.65 -58.30
C LEU A 80 -12.43 -26.35 -58.18
N ALA A 81 -11.90 -25.85 -59.28
CA ALA A 81 -11.13 -24.62 -59.29
C ALA A 81 -11.99 -23.40 -58.85
N SER A 82 -13.24 -23.34 -59.23
CA SER A 82 -14.18 -22.32 -58.80
C SER A 82 -14.42 -22.37 -57.30
N ASN A 83 -14.69 -23.57 -56.74
CA ASN A 83 -14.88 -23.72 -55.31
C ASN A 83 -13.62 -23.36 -54.51
N LEU A 84 -12.45 -23.79 -54.98
CA LEU A 84 -11.17 -23.43 -54.36
C LEU A 84 -10.90 -21.91 -54.41
N THR A 85 -11.32 -21.25 -55.50
CA THR A 85 -11.19 -19.80 -55.62
C THR A 85 -12.07 -19.08 -54.61
N ASP A 86 -13.31 -19.55 -54.43
CA ASP A 86 -14.23 -19.02 -53.43
C ASP A 86 -13.74 -19.24 -51.98
N ASP A 87 -13.14 -20.42 -51.72
CA ASP A 87 -12.52 -20.71 -50.42
C ASP A 87 -11.34 -19.79 -50.16
N VAL A 88 -10.48 -19.50 -51.18
CA VAL A 88 -9.38 -18.55 -51.05
C VAL A 88 -9.91 -17.13 -50.78
N VAL A 89 -10.94 -16.68 -51.49
CA VAL A 89 -11.57 -15.36 -51.25
C VAL A 89 -12.10 -15.25 -49.78
N ASN A 90 -12.77 -16.29 -49.33
CA ASN A 90 -13.27 -16.33 -47.95
C ASN A 90 -12.13 -16.35 -46.92
N GLY A 91 -11.03 -17.04 -47.23
CA GLY A 91 -9.79 -17.01 -46.45
C GLY A 91 -9.18 -15.61 -46.37
N CYS A 92 -9.07 -14.91 -47.51
CA CYS A 92 -8.58 -13.53 -47.59
C CYS A 92 -9.40 -12.58 -46.71
N ASN A 93 -10.74 -12.64 -46.79
CA ASN A 93 -11.61 -11.79 -45.98
C ASN A 93 -11.42 -12.02 -44.48
N LYS A 94 -11.23 -13.27 -44.06
CA LYS A 94 -10.92 -13.61 -42.66
C LYS A 94 -9.55 -13.07 -42.24
N MET A 95 -8.54 -13.21 -43.08
CA MET A 95 -7.19 -12.71 -42.80
C MET A 95 -7.16 -11.19 -42.74
N GLU A 96 -7.87 -10.48 -43.62
CA GLU A 96 -8.03 -9.01 -43.59
C GLU A 96 -8.67 -8.56 -42.27
N SER A 97 -9.75 -9.24 -41.86
CA SER A 97 -10.39 -8.94 -40.57
C SER A 97 -9.42 -9.19 -39.39
N ALA A 98 -8.62 -10.26 -39.43
CA ALA A 98 -7.63 -10.57 -38.42
C ALA A 98 -6.51 -9.51 -38.37
N ALA A 99 -6.01 -9.07 -39.51
CA ALA A 99 -5.01 -8.00 -39.60
C ALA A 99 -5.53 -6.69 -39.02
N ASN A 100 -6.77 -6.30 -39.38
CA ASN A 100 -7.39 -5.09 -38.86
C ASN A 100 -7.59 -5.16 -37.33
N ASN A 101 -8.02 -6.31 -36.80
CA ASN A 101 -8.12 -6.51 -35.35
C ASN A 101 -6.76 -6.43 -34.66
N MET A 102 -5.68 -6.97 -35.27
CA MET A 102 -4.32 -6.84 -34.74
C MET A 102 -3.89 -5.38 -34.67
N PHE A 103 -4.17 -4.56 -35.68
CA PHE A 103 -3.89 -3.12 -35.67
C PHE A 103 -4.60 -2.42 -34.49
N GLU A 104 -5.86 -2.70 -34.29
CA GLU A 104 -6.65 -2.10 -33.20
C GLU A 104 -6.13 -2.51 -31.82
N ILE A 105 -5.87 -3.82 -31.62
CA ILE A 105 -5.33 -4.37 -30.37
C ILE A 105 -3.95 -3.78 -30.10
N SER A 106 -3.03 -3.80 -31.05
CA SER A 106 -1.68 -3.27 -30.88
C SER A 106 -1.69 -1.79 -30.53
N ARG A 107 -2.54 -0.99 -31.18
CA ARG A 107 -2.70 0.44 -30.87
C ARG A 107 -3.21 0.68 -29.44
N ASN A 108 -4.20 -0.09 -29.02
CA ASN A 108 -4.74 0.02 -27.66
C ASN A 108 -3.70 -0.42 -26.63
N THR A 109 -2.98 -1.52 -26.91
CA THR A 109 -1.90 -2.01 -26.04
C THR A 109 -0.77 -0.97 -25.90
N ASP A 110 -0.37 -0.31 -26.98
CA ASP A 110 0.66 0.75 -26.91
C ASP A 110 0.22 1.93 -26.01
N GLN A 111 -1.05 2.33 -26.08
CA GLN A 111 -1.61 3.35 -25.18
C GLN A 111 -1.62 2.90 -23.71
N GLU A 112 -2.00 1.65 -23.45
CA GLU A 112 -1.97 1.09 -22.08
C GLU A 112 -0.53 0.99 -21.54
N LEU A 113 0.42 0.57 -22.36
CA LEU A 113 1.84 0.51 -21.99
C LEU A 113 2.41 1.89 -21.65
N ALA A 114 2.01 2.94 -22.38
CA ALA A 114 2.40 4.31 -22.07
C ALA A 114 1.87 4.76 -20.69
N MET A 115 0.62 4.41 -20.36
CA MET A 115 0.05 4.70 -19.04
C MET A 115 0.73 3.91 -17.93
N VAL A 116 1.03 2.62 -18.14
CA VAL A 116 1.75 1.79 -17.16
C VAL A 116 3.16 2.33 -16.94
N SER A 117 3.84 2.77 -17.99
CA SER A 117 5.17 3.37 -17.87
C SER A 117 5.16 4.65 -17.03
N ALA A 118 4.20 5.56 -17.32
CA ALA A 118 4.03 6.80 -16.54
C ALA A 118 3.71 6.52 -15.07
N SER A 119 2.82 5.55 -14.80
CA SER A 119 2.47 5.15 -13.43
C SER A 119 3.66 4.53 -12.70
N SER A 120 4.49 3.75 -13.38
CA SER A 120 5.70 3.17 -12.78
C SER A 120 6.72 4.24 -12.41
N GLU A 121 6.87 5.27 -13.22
CA GLU A 121 7.74 6.41 -12.93
C GLU A 121 7.23 7.22 -11.73
N GLU A 122 5.91 7.45 -11.64
CA GLU A 122 5.27 8.11 -10.49
C GLU A 122 5.44 7.31 -9.20
N ILE A 123 5.30 5.98 -9.26
CA ILE A 123 5.55 5.10 -8.11
C ILE A 123 7.02 5.23 -7.65
N ALA A 124 7.99 5.15 -8.57
CA ALA A 124 9.40 5.28 -8.24
C ALA A 124 9.71 6.62 -7.56
N GLN A 125 9.18 7.73 -8.07
CA GLN A 125 9.32 9.04 -7.47
C GLN A 125 8.67 9.12 -6.08
N THR A 126 7.48 8.55 -5.91
CA THR A 126 6.78 8.50 -4.63
C THR A 126 7.57 7.69 -3.59
N MET A 127 8.21 6.58 -4.00
CA MET A 127 9.04 5.78 -3.11
C MET A 127 10.30 6.51 -2.68
N GLN A 128 10.93 7.26 -3.58
CA GLN A 128 12.06 8.12 -3.23
C GLN A 128 11.69 9.18 -2.19
N LEU A 129 10.56 9.87 -2.39
CA LEU A 129 10.04 10.83 -1.40
C LEU A 129 9.68 10.16 -0.07
N SER A 130 9.10 8.96 -0.11
CA SER A 130 8.79 8.17 1.10
C SER A 130 10.05 7.82 1.89
N THR A 131 11.14 7.43 1.22
CA THR A 131 12.43 7.17 1.85
C THR A 131 13.01 8.42 2.52
N GLU A 132 12.96 9.56 1.85
CA GLU A 132 13.41 10.84 2.41
C GLU A 132 12.59 11.25 3.65
N GLN A 133 11.27 11.18 3.57
CA GLN A 133 10.38 11.47 4.69
C GLN A 133 10.59 10.51 5.87
N THR A 134 10.82 9.24 5.60
CA THR A 134 11.10 8.23 6.63
C THR A 134 12.42 8.50 7.33
N THR A 135 13.45 8.94 6.60
CA THR A 135 14.72 9.36 7.17
C THR A 135 14.55 10.56 8.09
N LEU A 136 13.84 11.61 7.63
CA LEU A 136 13.53 12.79 8.45
C LEU A 136 12.72 12.44 9.72
N ALA A 137 11.77 11.52 9.60
CA ALA A 137 10.98 11.05 10.73
C ALA A 137 11.82 10.25 11.73
N SER A 138 12.78 9.43 11.26
CA SER A 138 13.75 8.71 12.09
C SER A 138 14.66 9.67 12.86
N ASP A 139 15.15 10.73 12.23
CA ASP A 139 15.96 11.77 12.88
C ASP A 139 15.16 12.47 13.99
N LYS A 140 13.89 12.81 13.72
CA LYS A 140 13.00 13.42 14.72
C LYS A 140 12.71 12.45 15.88
N ALA A 141 12.53 11.17 15.63
CA ALA A 141 12.35 10.15 16.65
C ALA A 141 13.61 10.04 17.55
N SER A 142 14.80 10.06 16.97
CA SER A 142 16.07 10.07 17.70
C SER A 142 16.22 11.32 18.58
N ALA A 143 15.87 12.50 18.07
CA ALA A 143 15.87 13.73 18.84
C ALA A 143 14.84 13.69 19.99
N ALA A 144 13.63 13.15 19.74
CA ALA A 144 12.61 12.98 20.75
C ALA A 144 13.04 11.99 21.85
N GLN A 145 13.73 10.91 21.49
CA GLN A 145 14.30 9.96 22.44
C GLN A 145 15.32 10.64 23.36
N THR A 146 16.23 11.44 22.81
CA THR A 146 17.22 12.20 23.57
C THR A 146 16.56 13.20 24.52
N SER A 147 15.53 13.92 24.06
CA SER A 147 14.77 14.87 24.87
C SER A 147 14.00 14.17 26.00
N SER A 148 13.39 13.03 25.72
CA SER A 148 12.67 12.21 26.72
C SER A 148 13.62 11.68 27.79
N GLN A 149 14.81 11.24 27.42
CA GLN A 149 15.83 10.82 28.37
C GLN A 149 16.27 12.00 29.27
N SER A 150 16.52 13.17 28.71
CA SER A 150 16.88 14.37 29.48
C SER A 150 15.75 14.80 30.43
N SER A 151 14.50 14.71 30.00
CA SER A 151 13.32 14.96 30.84
C SER A 151 13.23 13.98 32.00
N ARG A 152 13.46 12.70 31.74
CA ARG A 152 13.50 11.66 32.78
C ARG A 152 14.57 11.92 33.83
N ASP A 153 15.77 12.32 33.39
CA ASP A 153 16.88 12.66 34.28
C ASP A 153 16.55 13.88 35.14
N SER A 154 15.88 14.90 34.57
CA SER A 154 15.41 16.08 35.27
C SER A 154 14.33 15.76 36.32
N ILE A 155 13.38 14.88 35.99
CA ILE A 155 12.36 14.40 36.94
C ILE A 155 13.02 13.62 38.09
N SER A 156 13.97 12.74 37.79
CA SER A 156 14.74 12.00 38.81
C SER A 156 15.49 12.94 39.77
N ASN A 157 16.09 14.02 39.25
CA ASN A 157 16.75 15.02 40.06
C ASN A 157 15.74 15.80 40.94
N SER A 158 14.58 16.16 40.36
CA SER A 158 13.49 16.80 41.13
C SER A 158 13.00 15.91 42.26
N SER A 159 12.78 14.62 42.00
CA SER A 159 12.36 13.65 43.01
C SER A 159 13.35 13.56 44.17
N ARG A 160 14.68 13.55 43.89
CA ARG A 160 15.71 13.58 44.93
C ARG A 160 15.68 14.87 45.76
N THR A 161 15.42 16.00 45.13
CA THR A 161 15.30 17.30 45.82
C THR A 161 14.08 17.34 46.72
N ILE A 162 12.95 16.80 46.26
CA ILE A 162 11.70 16.68 47.02
C ILE A 162 11.91 15.79 48.25
N GLU A 163 12.60 14.66 48.12
CA GLU A 163 12.93 13.76 49.24
C GLU A 163 13.83 14.47 50.30
N SER A 164 14.83 15.25 49.83
CA SER A 164 15.69 16.03 50.69
C SER A 164 14.87 17.15 51.47
N LEU A 165 13.88 17.75 50.77
CA LEU A 165 12.97 18.72 51.39
C LEU A 165 12.13 18.04 52.47
N ARG A 166 11.59 16.85 52.22
CA ARG A 166 10.84 16.05 53.22
C ARG A 166 11.67 15.82 54.49
N HIS A 167 12.93 15.44 54.31
CA HIS A 167 13.85 15.21 55.43
C HIS A 167 14.11 16.48 56.24
N THR A 168 14.26 17.61 55.56
CA THR A 168 14.48 18.93 56.18
C THR A 168 13.28 19.42 56.97
N LEU A 169 12.07 19.22 56.42
CA LEU A 169 10.80 19.58 57.09
C LEU A 169 10.58 18.72 58.37
N ASN A 170 10.88 17.44 58.31
CA ASN A 170 10.78 16.57 59.47
C ASN A 170 11.77 17.01 60.57
N ALA A 171 13.04 17.31 60.23
CA ALA A 171 14.03 17.79 61.17
C ALA A 171 13.63 19.13 61.81
N ALA A 172 13.00 20.03 61.01
CA ALA A 172 12.48 21.28 61.52
C ALA A 172 11.26 21.11 62.44
N ALA A 173 10.39 20.15 62.16
CA ALA A 173 9.29 19.77 63.06
C ALA A 173 9.78 19.23 64.39
N ASP A 174 10.79 18.35 64.39
CA ASP A 174 11.42 17.82 65.59
C ASP A 174 12.07 18.96 66.41
N THR A 175 12.74 19.92 65.77
CA THR A 175 13.33 21.08 66.41
C THR A 175 12.28 21.97 67.09
N ASN A 176 11.17 22.21 66.40
CA ASN A 176 10.04 22.99 66.99
C ASN A 176 9.38 22.24 68.17
N SER A 177 9.27 20.92 68.09
CA SER A 177 8.78 20.08 69.20
C SER A 177 9.70 20.22 70.43
N ALA A 178 11.00 20.12 70.26
CA ALA A 178 11.97 20.35 71.33
C ALA A 178 11.92 21.76 71.90
N LEU A 179 11.70 22.80 71.07
CA LEU A 179 11.51 24.20 71.55
C LEU A 179 10.25 24.31 72.36
N ASN A 180 9.16 23.68 71.99
CA ASN A 180 7.91 23.64 72.78
C ASN A 180 8.10 23.06 74.17
N GLU A 181 8.87 21.94 74.28
CA GLU A 181 9.26 21.32 75.58
C GLU A 181 10.08 22.31 76.44
N GLN A 182 11.06 23.02 75.84
CA GLN A 182 11.84 24.03 76.56
C GLN A 182 10.97 25.19 77.06
N CYS A 183 10.00 25.63 76.29
CA CYS A 183 9.05 26.66 76.71
C CYS A 183 8.19 26.18 77.91
N SER A 184 7.83 24.91 77.91
CA SER A 184 7.10 24.30 79.06
C SER A 184 7.98 24.38 80.35
N HIS A 185 9.24 24.01 80.25
CA HIS A 185 10.19 24.11 81.40
C HIS A 185 10.36 25.52 81.89
N ILE A 186 10.48 26.51 80.96
CA ILE A 186 10.57 27.95 81.34
C ILE A 186 9.27 28.37 82.09
N SER A 187 8.10 27.97 81.59
CA SER A 187 6.82 28.29 82.27
C SER A 187 6.72 27.74 83.71
N ASP A 188 7.24 26.48 83.88
CA ASP A 188 7.32 25.87 85.23
C ASP A 188 8.26 26.62 86.16
N ALA A 189 9.43 27.03 85.65
CA ALA A 189 10.40 27.83 86.43
C ALA A 189 9.81 29.20 86.83
N MET A 190 9.11 29.86 85.86
CA MET A 190 8.45 31.15 86.13
C MET A 190 7.34 31.05 87.19
N ARG A 191 6.55 29.96 87.17
CA ARG A 191 5.55 29.70 88.25
C ARG A 191 6.21 29.56 89.60
N SER A 192 7.38 28.89 89.65
CA SER A 192 8.14 28.75 90.90
C SER A 192 8.67 30.11 91.41
N ILE A 193 9.20 30.95 90.48
CA ILE A 193 9.66 32.32 90.78
C ILE A 193 8.48 33.18 91.31
N THR A 194 7.32 33.14 90.63
CA THR A 194 6.14 33.86 91.03
C THR A 194 5.73 33.44 92.46
N ALA A 195 5.72 32.16 92.80
CA ALA A 195 5.43 31.64 94.11
C ALA A 195 6.43 32.13 95.17
N VAL A 196 7.74 32.12 94.89
CA VAL A 196 8.81 32.64 95.78
C VAL A 196 8.62 34.18 95.96
N ALA A 197 8.30 34.93 94.90
CA ALA A 197 8.09 36.38 95.01
C ALA A 197 6.88 36.72 95.81
N GLU A 198 5.76 35.98 95.68
CA GLU A 198 4.59 36.15 96.51
C GLU A 198 4.91 35.83 98.01
N GLN A 199 5.62 34.76 98.31
CA GLN A 199 6.04 34.43 99.64
C GLN A 199 6.98 35.50 100.23
N THR A 200 7.92 36.01 99.40
CA THR A 200 8.84 37.09 99.82
C THR A 200 8.07 38.40 100.07
N ASN A 201 7.07 38.72 99.25
CA ASN A 201 6.22 39.91 99.45
C ASN A 201 5.44 39.78 100.76
N LEU A 202 4.88 38.59 101.07
CA LEU A 202 4.20 38.35 102.39
C LEU A 202 5.17 38.41 103.54
N LEU A 203 6.37 37.89 103.45
CA LEU A 203 7.38 37.99 104.48
C LEU A 203 7.82 39.45 104.75
N ALA A 204 8.04 40.18 103.68
CA ALA A 204 8.38 41.61 103.73
C ALA A 204 7.21 42.45 104.36
N LEU A 205 5.95 42.17 104.02
CA LEU A 205 4.79 42.81 104.58
C LEU A 205 4.74 42.55 106.04
N ASN A 206 4.91 41.30 106.50
CA ASN A 206 4.93 40.94 107.94
C ASN A 206 6.10 41.64 108.65
N ALA A 207 7.30 41.75 108.04
CA ALA A 207 8.43 42.46 108.64
C ALA A 207 8.19 43.99 108.72
N ALA A 208 7.54 44.55 107.74
CA ALA A 208 7.11 45.98 107.76
C ALA A 208 6.12 46.29 108.88
N ILE A 209 5.13 45.42 109.09
CA ILE A 209 4.15 45.46 110.16
C ILE A 209 4.86 45.41 111.53
N GLU A 210 5.71 44.44 111.76
CA GLU A 210 6.40 44.28 113.04
C GLU A 210 7.47 45.38 113.26
N SER A 211 8.11 45.95 112.20
CA SER A 211 8.97 47.15 112.34
C SER A 211 8.21 48.38 112.68
N ALA A 212 6.99 48.59 112.17
CA ALA A 212 6.08 49.65 112.58
C ALA A 212 5.64 49.51 114.05
N ARG A 213 5.49 48.30 114.50
CA ARG A 213 5.14 47.93 115.92
C ARG A 213 6.24 48.22 116.91
N ALA A 214 7.55 48.17 116.48
CA ALA A 214 8.71 48.46 117.29
C ALA A 214 8.98 49.98 117.43
N GLY A 215 8.21 50.86 116.80
CA GLY A 215 8.29 52.32 116.96
C GLY A 215 9.63 52.91 116.41
N GLU A 216 10.21 53.82 117.15
CA GLU A 216 11.52 54.47 116.71
C GLU A 216 12.66 53.47 116.54
N HIS A 217 12.69 52.33 117.21
CA HIS A 217 13.70 51.31 117.09
C HIS A 217 13.57 50.46 115.83
N GLY A 218 12.39 50.48 115.22
CA GLY A 218 12.12 49.69 114.01
C GLY A 218 12.30 50.46 112.67
N ARG A 219 12.54 51.73 112.66
CA ARG A 219 12.55 52.63 111.43
C ARG A 219 13.51 52.13 110.31
N GLY A 220 14.70 51.74 110.67
CA GLY A 220 15.69 51.20 109.66
C GLY A 220 15.21 49.88 109.03
N PHE A 221 14.62 48.98 109.84
CA PHE A 221 14.05 47.73 109.39
C PHE A 221 12.80 47.89 108.55
N ALA A 222 11.97 48.88 108.79
CA ALA A 222 10.74 49.22 108.03
C ALA A 222 11.16 49.64 106.59
N VAL A 223 12.17 50.43 106.40
CA VAL A 223 12.66 50.80 105.02
C VAL A 223 13.20 49.63 104.28
N VAL A 224 13.97 48.75 104.91
CA VAL A 224 14.47 47.52 104.22
C VAL A 224 13.32 46.56 103.85
N ALA A 225 12.32 46.44 104.76
CA ALA A 225 11.12 45.62 104.51
C ALA A 225 10.30 46.16 103.33
N ASP A 226 10.07 47.45 103.21
CA ASP A 226 9.38 48.01 102.04
C ASP A 226 10.19 47.94 100.78
N GLU A 227 11.53 48.05 100.81
CA GLU A 227 12.41 47.81 99.61
C GLU A 227 12.34 46.34 99.14
N VAL A 228 12.42 45.34 100.07
CA VAL A 228 12.21 43.91 99.80
C VAL A 228 10.84 43.64 99.22
N ARG A 229 9.85 44.28 99.77
CA ARG A 229 8.41 44.17 99.28
C ARG A 229 8.32 44.74 97.85
N THR A 230 8.92 45.86 97.56
CA THR A 230 8.92 46.44 96.20
C THR A 230 9.71 45.55 95.23
N LEU A 231 10.82 45.00 95.61
CA LEU A 231 11.63 44.06 94.81
C LEU A 231 10.86 42.76 94.53
N ALA A 232 10.11 42.25 95.49
CA ALA A 232 9.24 41.05 95.36
C ALA A 232 8.15 41.30 94.31
N ILE A 233 7.44 42.48 94.39
CA ILE A 233 6.42 42.85 93.38
C ILE A 233 7.05 42.93 91.97
N ARG A 234 8.15 43.63 91.87
CA ARG A 234 8.88 43.68 90.53
C ARG A 234 9.31 42.37 90.03
N SER A 235 9.76 41.46 90.90
CA SER A 235 10.13 40.07 90.52
C SER A 235 8.91 39.32 90.01
N LYS A 236 7.75 39.43 90.63
CA LYS A 236 6.51 38.81 90.17
C LYS A 236 6.08 39.40 88.81
N GLU A 237 6.05 40.72 88.67
CA GLU A 237 5.74 41.34 87.38
C GLU A 237 6.64 40.87 86.22
N SER A 238 7.97 40.73 86.50
CA SER A 238 8.90 40.21 85.51
C SER A 238 8.66 38.76 85.16
N ALA A 239 8.34 37.91 86.16
CA ALA A 239 7.98 36.51 85.95
C ALA A 239 6.70 36.34 85.11
N ASP A 240 5.66 37.17 85.44
CA ASP A 240 4.39 37.21 84.69
C ASP A 240 4.60 37.65 83.23
N GLN A 241 5.52 38.63 82.98
CA GLN A 241 5.86 39.03 81.64
C GLN A 241 6.57 37.93 80.85
N ILE A 242 7.54 37.21 81.47
CA ILE A 242 8.24 36.08 80.83
C ILE A 242 7.26 34.96 80.57
N THR A 243 6.34 34.63 81.44
CA THR A 243 5.23 33.65 81.27
C THR A 243 4.42 33.99 80.04
N SER A 244 3.97 35.26 79.90
CA SER A 244 3.22 35.70 78.70
C SER A 244 3.99 35.59 77.41
N ILE A 245 5.30 35.90 77.41
CA ILE A 245 6.17 35.72 76.24
C ILE A 245 6.28 34.21 75.91
N THR A 246 6.44 33.37 76.90
CA THR A 246 6.59 31.93 76.71
C THR A 246 5.30 31.32 76.17
N GLU A 247 4.11 31.73 76.64
CA GLU A 247 2.82 31.32 76.09
C GLU A 247 2.64 31.72 74.62
N GLN A 248 3.08 32.93 74.25
CA GLN A 248 3.09 33.37 72.85
C GLN A 248 4.04 32.50 72.00
N LEU A 249 5.22 32.17 72.50
CA LEU A 249 6.16 31.25 71.82
C LEU A 249 5.58 29.85 71.60
N VAL A 250 4.92 29.29 72.60
CA VAL A 250 4.22 27.99 72.48
C VAL A 250 3.14 28.03 71.39
N ALA A 251 2.34 29.07 71.33
CA ALA A 251 1.31 29.21 70.30
C ALA A 251 1.94 29.33 68.89
N GLN A 252 3.06 30.05 68.79
CA GLN A 252 3.74 30.25 67.53
C GLN A 252 4.47 28.98 67.01
N THR A 253 5.08 28.21 67.94
CA THR A 253 5.69 26.92 67.60
C THR A 253 4.63 25.89 67.20
N ALA A 254 3.50 25.85 67.85
CA ALA A 254 2.37 24.99 67.46
C ALA A 254 1.88 25.31 66.03
N SER A 255 1.69 26.57 65.72
CA SER A 255 1.34 27.02 64.33
C SER A 255 2.42 26.65 63.29
N SER A 256 3.70 26.76 63.66
CA SER A 256 4.79 26.35 62.76
C SER A 256 4.81 24.84 62.50
N VAL A 257 4.53 24.01 63.50
CA VAL A 257 4.40 22.55 63.33
C VAL A 257 3.26 22.20 62.39
N ASP A 258 2.08 22.80 62.53
CA ASP A 258 0.91 22.63 61.66
C ASP A 258 1.25 22.98 60.18
N GLN A 259 1.93 24.13 59.99
CA GLN A 259 2.43 24.52 58.65
C GLN A 259 3.41 23.50 58.05
N MET A 260 4.33 22.97 58.85
CA MET A 260 5.26 21.92 58.41
C MET A 260 4.53 20.65 58.03
N GLN A 261 3.51 20.25 58.79
CA GLN A 261 2.68 19.08 58.46
C GLN A 261 1.97 19.24 57.11
N THR A 262 1.45 20.45 56.83
CA THR A 262 0.84 20.80 55.55
C THR A 262 1.89 20.76 54.41
N CYS A 263 3.09 21.23 54.66
CA CYS A 263 4.21 21.15 53.66
C CYS A 263 4.61 19.71 53.38
N ILE A 264 4.63 18.82 54.40
CA ILE A 264 4.92 17.40 54.22
C ILE A 264 3.88 16.72 53.34
N GLN A 265 2.59 17.05 53.50
CA GLN A 265 1.54 16.53 52.60
C GLN A 265 1.73 16.96 51.15
N LEU A 266 2.09 18.24 50.90
CA LEU A 266 2.37 18.75 49.56
C LEU A 266 3.62 18.06 48.94
N VAL A 267 4.62 17.75 49.77
CA VAL A 267 5.80 16.97 49.36
C VAL A 267 5.43 15.56 48.91
N ASP A 268 4.58 14.87 49.68
CA ASP A 268 4.11 13.52 49.33
C ASP A 268 3.31 13.52 48.03
N GLU A 269 2.46 14.52 47.78
CA GLU A 269 1.75 14.70 46.52
C GLU A 269 2.74 14.96 45.36
N ALA A 270 3.79 15.73 45.58
CA ALA A 270 4.82 16.00 44.61
C ALA A 270 5.65 14.75 44.24
N VAL A 271 5.90 13.86 45.23
CA VAL A 271 6.54 12.54 44.96
C VAL A 271 5.66 11.69 44.04
N VAL A 272 4.37 11.54 44.32
CA VAL A 272 3.42 10.78 43.51
C VAL A 272 3.34 11.34 42.09
N SER A 273 3.35 12.66 41.94
CA SER A 273 3.34 13.34 40.64
C SER A 273 4.64 13.06 39.85
N SER A 274 5.79 13.05 40.52
CA SER A 274 7.09 12.74 39.90
C SER A 274 7.17 11.28 39.43
N ASP A 275 6.63 10.33 40.19
CA ASP A 275 6.58 8.92 39.81
C ASP A 275 5.68 8.71 38.60
N SER A 276 4.51 9.38 38.57
CA SER A 276 3.61 9.38 37.43
C SER A 276 4.28 9.94 36.16
N ALA A 277 5.00 11.05 36.28
CA ALA A 277 5.74 11.65 35.17
C ALA A 277 6.88 10.74 34.67
N THR A 278 7.58 10.04 35.58
CA THR A 278 8.60 9.05 35.21
C THR A 278 8.03 7.88 34.44
N SER A 279 6.85 7.39 34.84
CA SER A 279 6.14 6.32 34.14
C SER A 279 5.69 6.76 32.74
N ALA A 280 5.14 7.97 32.61
CA ALA A 280 4.75 8.55 31.33
C ALA A 280 5.96 8.70 30.37
N MET A 281 7.13 9.14 30.89
CA MET A 281 8.35 9.24 30.06
C MET A 281 8.83 7.86 29.59
N THR A 282 8.68 6.83 30.39
CA THR A 282 9.03 5.46 29.99
C THR A 282 8.13 4.95 28.86
N GLU A 283 6.83 5.25 28.92
CA GLU A 283 5.87 4.90 27.88
C GLU A 283 6.17 5.66 26.58
N ILE A 284 6.45 6.96 26.66
CA ILE A 284 6.86 7.78 25.49
C ILE A 284 8.11 7.19 24.83
N MET A 285 9.11 6.80 25.60
CA MET A 285 10.34 6.19 25.07
C MET A 285 10.07 4.84 24.37
N GLN A 286 9.09 4.09 24.85
CA GLN A 286 8.67 2.85 24.20
C GLN A 286 7.98 3.14 22.87
N GLN A 287 7.04 4.08 22.84
CA GLN A 287 6.34 4.50 21.60
C GLN A 287 7.31 5.04 20.55
N ILE A 288 8.34 5.79 20.96
CA ILE A 288 9.38 6.27 20.05
C ILE A 288 10.16 5.10 19.43
N ARG A 289 10.48 4.07 20.19
CA ARG A 289 11.16 2.88 19.66
C ARG A 289 10.31 2.14 18.63
N GLU A 290 9.03 1.89 18.94
CA GLU A 290 8.09 1.25 18.03
C GLU A 290 7.91 2.05 16.73
N ALA A 291 7.84 3.39 16.84
CA ALA A 291 7.80 4.27 15.68
C ALA A 291 9.09 4.18 14.85
N SER A 292 10.27 4.09 15.49
CA SER A 292 11.56 3.94 14.79
C SER A 292 11.67 2.60 14.06
N GLU A 293 11.18 1.51 14.65
CA GLU A 293 11.09 0.20 14.00
C GLU A 293 10.18 0.26 12.77
N SER A 294 8.98 0.84 12.90
CA SER A 294 8.04 1.03 11.78
C SER A 294 8.64 1.86 10.64
N MET A 295 9.42 2.89 10.95
CA MET A 295 10.12 3.69 9.93
C MET A 295 11.14 2.85 9.16
N THR A 296 11.84 1.94 9.83
CA THR A 296 12.79 1.02 9.19
C THR A 296 12.08 0.06 8.23
N GLU A 297 10.92 -0.45 8.61
CA GLU A 297 10.09 -1.30 7.76
C GLU A 297 9.57 -0.53 6.53
N ILE A 298 9.11 0.72 6.73
CA ILE A 298 8.64 1.59 5.62
C ILE A 298 9.79 1.86 4.65
N ALA A 299 10.99 2.19 5.14
CA ALA A 299 12.16 2.42 4.29
C ALA A 299 12.53 1.18 3.47
N THR A 300 12.49 -0.01 4.08
CA THR A 300 12.74 -1.27 3.39
C THR A 300 11.70 -1.52 2.30
N SER A 301 10.40 -1.36 2.63
CA SER A 301 9.30 -1.53 1.68
C SER A 301 9.37 -0.53 0.51
N ALA A 302 9.83 0.71 0.78
CA ALA A 302 10.01 1.71 -0.28
C ALA A 302 11.10 1.29 -1.29
N VAL A 303 12.22 0.74 -0.82
CA VAL A 303 13.29 0.20 -1.68
C VAL A 303 12.82 -1.02 -2.49
N GLU A 304 12.04 -1.91 -1.88
CA GLU A 304 11.45 -3.06 -2.58
C GLU A 304 10.48 -2.60 -3.67
N GLN A 305 9.63 -1.61 -3.40
CA GLN A 305 8.69 -1.05 -4.37
C GLN A 305 9.41 -0.29 -5.51
N GLU A 306 10.50 0.42 -5.23
CA GLU A 306 11.34 1.05 -6.27
C GLU A 306 11.92 -0.02 -7.22
N THR A 307 12.42 -1.13 -6.67
CA THR A 307 12.94 -2.25 -7.44
C THR A 307 11.85 -2.91 -8.30
N ALA A 308 10.65 -3.13 -7.72
CA ALA A 308 9.51 -3.67 -8.44
C ALA A 308 9.06 -2.73 -9.58
N SER A 309 9.02 -1.41 -9.33
CA SER A 309 8.67 -0.40 -10.32
C SER A 309 9.66 -0.38 -11.49
N ALA A 310 10.96 -0.48 -11.22
CA ALA A 310 11.99 -0.61 -12.24
C ALA A 310 11.80 -1.88 -13.10
N SER A 311 11.42 -3.00 -12.48
CA SER A 311 11.12 -4.25 -13.18
C SER A 311 9.87 -4.15 -14.05
N ILE A 312 8.83 -3.43 -13.59
CA ILE A 312 7.63 -3.14 -14.39
C ILE A 312 8.01 -2.28 -15.60
N ALA A 313 8.78 -1.20 -15.41
CA ALA A 313 9.24 -0.35 -16.51
C ALA A 313 10.03 -1.13 -17.57
N GLN A 314 10.92 -2.02 -17.15
CA GLN A 314 11.64 -2.90 -18.08
C GLN A 314 10.72 -3.85 -18.85
N SER A 315 9.72 -4.44 -18.15
CA SER A 315 8.75 -5.34 -18.78
C SER A 315 7.87 -4.60 -19.78
N THR A 316 7.46 -3.38 -19.44
CA THR A 316 6.66 -2.49 -20.30
C THR A 316 7.44 -2.13 -21.58
N ALA A 317 8.75 -1.82 -21.47
CA ALA A 317 9.59 -1.55 -22.62
C ALA A 317 9.69 -2.77 -23.57
N ARG A 318 9.83 -3.98 -23.03
CA ARG A 318 9.82 -5.20 -23.83
C ARG A 318 8.48 -5.48 -24.52
N LEU A 319 7.37 -5.23 -23.80
CA LEU A 319 6.03 -5.37 -24.36
C LEU A 319 5.80 -4.36 -25.49
N SER A 320 6.30 -3.14 -25.39
CA SER A 320 6.24 -2.14 -26.47
C SER A 320 7.00 -2.60 -27.71
N GLU A 321 8.15 -3.27 -27.54
CA GLU A 321 8.89 -3.87 -28.65
C GLU A 321 8.06 -4.97 -29.33
N PHE A 322 7.45 -5.89 -28.57
CA PHE A 322 6.57 -6.93 -29.11
C PHE A 322 5.33 -6.35 -29.83
N THR A 323 4.73 -5.31 -29.29
CA THR A 323 3.59 -4.64 -29.93
C THR A 323 4.00 -4.03 -31.29
N SER A 324 5.23 -3.50 -31.39
CA SER A 324 5.78 -3.00 -32.65
C SER A 324 6.01 -4.12 -33.66
N GLU A 325 6.50 -5.30 -33.23
CA GLU A 325 6.63 -6.48 -34.10
C GLU A 325 5.27 -7.03 -34.55
N GLU A 326 4.26 -7.03 -33.67
CA GLU A 326 2.89 -7.39 -34.04
C GLU A 326 2.31 -6.46 -35.12
N LEU A 327 2.53 -5.15 -34.99
CA LEU A 327 2.15 -4.16 -36.00
C LEU A 327 2.77 -4.46 -37.34
N ALA A 328 4.07 -4.69 -37.38
CA ALA A 328 4.80 -5.04 -38.61
C ALA A 328 4.29 -6.36 -39.24
N THR A 329 3.93 -7.32 -38.38
CA THR A 329 3.35 -8.59 -38.84
C THR A 329 1.93 -8.39 -39.42
N ALA A 330 1.11 -7.54 -38.81
CA ALA A 330 -0.23 -7.19 -39.31
C ALA A 330 -0.15 -6.45 -40.66
N GLU A 331 0.84 -5.55 -40.84
CA GLU A 331 1.09 -4.88 -42.11
C GLU A 331 1.47 -5.88 -43.21
N SER A 332 2.43 -6.79 -42.95
CA SER A 332 2.82 -7.84 -43.89
C SER A 332 1.65 -8.76 -44.24
N LEU A 333 0.82 -9.13 -43.26
CA LEU A 333 -0.36 -9.95 -43.49
C LEU A 333 -1.38 -9.22 -44.41
N ALA A 334 -1.61 -7.94 -44.19
CA ALA A 334 -2.52 -7.13 -45.03
C ALA A 334 -2.01 -7.06 -46.48
N GLU A 335 -0.68 -6.91 -46.70
CA GLU A 335 -0.06 -6.91 -48.03
C GLU A 335 -0.21 -8.28 -48.71
N GLU A 336 0.04 -9.39 -48.01
CA GLU A 336 -0.14 -10.74 -48.56
C GLU A 336 -1.59 -11.03 -48.93
N VAL A 337 -2.56 -10.57 -48.12
CA VAL A 337 -4.01 -10.67 -48.39
C VAL A 337 -4.36 -9.94 -49.68
N GLU A 338 -3.83 -8.75 -49.93
CA GLU A 338 -4.06 -8.01 -51.18
C GLU A 338 -3.54 -8.78 -52.39
N VAL A 339 -2.32 -9.36 -52.28
CA VAL A 339 -1.76 -10.20 -53.34
C VAL A 339 -2.60 -11.41 -53.65
N LEU A 340 -3.06 -12.15 -52.60
CA LEU A 340 -3.94 -13.31 -52.76
C LEU A 340 -5.31 -12.93 -53.35
N SER A 341 -5.87 -11.78 -52.92
CA SER A 341 -7.11 -11.25 -53.49
C SER A 341 -6.98 -10.98 -55.00
N GLN A 342 -5.85 -10.40 -55.43
CA GLN A 342 -5.59 -10.18 -56.85
C GLN A 342 -5.41 -11.49 -57.64
N VAL A 343 -4.72 -12.48 -57.06
CA VAL A 343 -4.59 -13.83 -57.67
C VAL A 343 -5.96 -14.49 -57.82
N SER A 344 -6.79 -14.43 -56.76
CA SER A 344 -8.15 -14.98 -56.77
C SER A 344 -9.04 -14.31 -57.82
N LYS A 345 -8.97 -12.99 -57.96
CA LYS A 345 -9.68 -12.24 -59.01
C LYS A 345 -9.24 -12.70 -60.43
N ARG A 346 -7.95 -12.92 -60.64
CA ARG A 346 -7.41 -13.44 -61.90
C ARG A 346 -7.87 -14.87 -62.18
N MET A 347 -7.88 -15.74 -61.15
CA MET A 347 -8.39 -17.10 -61.25
C MET A 347 -9.88 -17.10 -61.59
N ARG A 348 -10.69 -16.32 -60.90
CA ARG A 348 -12.12 -16.18 -61.20
C ARG A 348 -12.35 -15.72 -62.64
N SER A 349 -11.62 -14.72 -63.09
CA SER A 349 -11.73 -14.23 -64.50
C SER A 349 -11.30 -15.29 -65.52
N ALA A 350 -10.32 -16.17 -65.21
CA ALA A 350 -9.95 -17.29 -66.04
C ALA A 350 -11.07 -18.37 -66.09
N ILE A 351 -11.67 -18.68 -64.95
CA ILE A 351 -12.80 -19.64 -64.84
C ILE A 351 -14.04 -19.13 -65.55
N GLU A 352 -14.37 -17.82 -65.48
CA GLU A 352 -15.49 -17.20 -66.15
C GLU A 352 -15.43 -17.27 -67.68
N ARG A 353 -14.28 -17.63 -68.25
CA ARG A 353 -14.12 -17.90 -69.70
C ARG A 353 -14.78 -19.24 -70.09
N PHE A 354 -15.08 -20.12 -69.14
CA PHE A 354 -15.74 -21.37 -69.37
C PHE A 354 -17.23 -21.23 -68.91
N LYS A 355 -18.14 -21.72 -69.76
CA LYS A 355 -19.56 -21.86 -69.38
C LYS A 355 -19.79 -23.33 -69.03
N LEU A 356 -20.16 -23.56 -67.77
CA LEU A 356 -20.41 -24.88 -67.22
C LEU A 356 -21.86 -25.31 -67.37
#